data_e2dafa6da9275cff2e4a82272a3921e3
#
_entry.id   e2dafa6da9275cff2e4a82272a3921e3
#
_cell.length_a   1.000
_cell.length_b   1.000
_cell.length_c   1.000
_cell.angle_alpha   90.00
_cell.angle_beta   90.00
_cell.angle_gamma   90.00
#
_symmetry.space_group_name_H-M   'P 1'
#
loop_
_entity.id
_entity.type
_entity.pdbx_description
1 polymer ?
#
loop_
_entity_poly.entity_id
_entity_poly.type
_entity_poly.pdbx_seq_one_letter_code
_entity_poly.pdbx_strand_id
1 'polypeptide(L)'
;MNFSWLRRSPASSLPGLVAGLSLIILAVSVFAVIYSEGAGQGLTVDWAPVLSVLKMTFFQAGLSTLLSMTLGLTLAWSLSHQRVFPGRGFLVSLLSVSMVMPTLVAVLGLVSVFGRKGWLSQLADLFGGPGPGTFVYGLTGILLAHVFLNAPFVARALLQRLDRLPPDRLKLSASLGLSPWRQFCIVEWPAVKTSFYALSATVFLLCFTSFAIVLTLGGSPAFNTLEVAIYEAVKLEFDLARAVTLAMVQVLVCAGLVVLASSLRNDDGSLGVVSRVSLWPAPVGARVLQVVTIAIFALFYISPFLAVLWDGALADFGRLLHEAAFHKALVSSLCLATLSSALTVAMALAIGGTKRTLGSPLRVELNWGSRTLSSLLSFSGAIYLAVPSLVLGFGFFLIARKLTA
;
A
#
# COMPACT_ATOMS: atom_id res chain seq x y z
N MET A 1 21.69 -30.01 7.52
CA MET A 1 22.58 -29.65 6.41
C MET A 1 23.34 -28.39 6.80
N ASN A 2 24.66 -28.50 6.92
CA ASN A 2 25.52 -27.46 7.45
C ASN A 2 25.98 -26.53 6.31
N PHE A 3 25.39 -25.37 6.15
CA PHE A 3 25.77 -24.38 5.13
C PHE A 3 26.93 -23.48 5.59
N SER A 4 27.92 -24.03 6.24
CA SER A 4 29.09 -23.28 6.78
C SER A 4 29.99 -22.68 5.70
N TRP A 5 29.92 -23.14 4.44
CA TRP A 5 30.71 -22.65 3.31
C TRP A 5 30.25 -21.28 2.75
N LEU A 6 29.02 -20.85 3.05
CA LEU A 6 28.49 -19.51 2.66
C LEU A 6 29.02 -18.35 3.54
N ARG A 7 29.85 -18.63 4.55
CA ARG A 7 30.18 -17.66 5.61
C ARG A 7 31.46 -16.86 5.38
N ARG A 8 32.26 -17.05 4.32
CA ARG A 8 33.67 -16.62 4.41
C ARG A 8 34.30 -15.88 3.24
N SER A 9 33.61 -15.45 2.19
CA SER A 9 34.25 -14.68 1.12
C SER A 9 33.67 -13.29 0.94
N PRO A 10 34.49 -12.25 0.67
CA PRO A 10 34.01 -10.93 0.22
C PRO A 10 33.15 -11.01 -1.05
N ALA A 11 33.27 -12.08 -1.83
CA ALA A 11 32.41 -12.40 -2.97
C ALA A 11 30.93 -12.61 -2.59
N SER A 12 30.60 -12.92 -1.33
CA SER A 12 29.20 -13.05 -0.88
C SER A 12 28.44 -11.73 -0.77
N SER A 13 29.14 -10.59 -0.77
CA SER A 13 28.52 -9.25 -0.75
C SER A 13 28.32 -8.66 -2.16
N LEU A 14 28.98 -9.20 -3.18
CA LEU A 14 28.94 -8.68 -4.55
C LEU A 14 27.53 -8.69 -5.18
N PRO A 15 26.73 -9.76 -5.07
CA PRO A 15 25.40 -9.79 -5.70
C PRO A 15 24.45 -8.72 -5.19
N GLY A 16 24.45 -8.46 -3.89
CA GLY A 16 23.60 -7.42 -3.32
C GLY A 16 24.06 -6.01 -3.66
N LEU A 17 25.36 -5.79 -3.80
CA LEU A 17 25.91 -4.52 -4.28
C LEU A 17 25.54 -4.26 -5.73
N VAL A 18 25.68 -5.24 -6.61
CA VAL A 18 25.28 -5.14 -8.01
C VAL A 18 23.79 -4.86 -8.11
N ALA A 19 22.95 -5.60 -7.37
CA ALA A 19 21.52 -5.38 -7.35
C ALA A 19 21.15 -3.97 -6.82
N GLY A 20 21.74 -3.52 -5.71
CA GLY A 20 21.50 -2.20 -5.15
C GLY A 20 21.93 -1.07 -6.07
N LEU A 21 23.13 -1.19 -6.67
CA LEU A 21 23.63 -0.19 -7.62
C LEU A 21 22.81 -0.15 -8.91
N SER A 22 22.39 -1.30 -9.46
CA SER A 22 21.55 -1.33 -10.66
C SER A 22 20.21 -0.64 -10.43
N LEU A 23 19.58 -0.79 -9.24
CA LEU A 23 18.38 -0.07 -8.87
C LEU A 23 18.62 1.44 -8.81
N ILE A 24 19.70 1.88 -8.18
CA ILE A 24 20.03 3.30 -8.08
C ILE A 24 20.31 3.90 -9.46
N ILE A 25 21.12 3.22 -10.29
CA ILE A 25 21.45 3.68 -11.64
C ILE A 25 20.19 3.81 -12.48
N LEU A 26 19.28 2.83 -12.41
CA LEU A 26 18.02 2.84 -13.15
C LEU A 26 17.14 4.03 -12.72
N ALA A 27 16.99 4.27 -11.42
CA ALA A 27 16.26 5.43 -10.92
C ALA A 27 16.90 6.76 -11.37
N VAL A 28 18.22 6.88 -11.21
CA VAL A 28 18.96 8.10 -11.61
C VAL A 28 18.86 8.35 -13.12
N SER A 29 18.92 7.31 -13.96
CA SER A 29 18.80 7.44 -15.43
C SER A 29 17.43 7.96 -15.84
N VAL A 30 16.37 7.48 -15.20
CA VAL A 30 15.00 7.98 -15.41
C VAL A 30 14.91 9.46 -15.07
N PHE A 31 15.43 9.87 -13.91
CA PHE A 31 15.43 11.28 -13.50
C PHE A 31 16.28 12.16 -14.41
N ALA A 32 17.46 11.70 -14.81
CA ALA A 32 18.35 12.44 -15.69
C ALA A 32 17.69 12.72 -17.06
N VAL A 33 16.97 11.75 -17.61
CA VAL A 33 16.23 11.92 -18.88
C VAL A 33 15.04 12.86 -18.70
N ILE A 34 14.24 12.69 -17.65
CA ILE A 34 13.12 13.59 -17.35
C ILE A 34 13.64 15.03 -17.20
N TYR A 35 14.73 15.24 -16.44
CA TYR A 35 15.34 16.56 -16.26
C TYR A 35 15.88 17.14 -17.58
N SER A 36 16.57 16.34 -18.39
CA SER A 36 17.14 16.80 -19.66
C SER A 36 16.09 17.27 -20.68
N GLU A 37 14.92 16.60 -20.70
CA GLU A 37 13.80 17.02 -21.56
C GLU A 37 13.16 18.32 -21.05
N GLY A 38 13.00 18.45 -19.73
CA GLY A 38 12.47 19.68 -19.12
C GLY A 38 13.38 20.89 -19.32
N ALA A 39 14.68 20.72 -19.13
CA ALA A 39 15.65 21.80 -19.28
C ALA A 39 15.75 22.34 -20.74
N GLY A 40 15.48 21.47 -21.73
CA GLY A 40 15.49 21.83 -23.15
C GLY A 40 14.29 22.66 -23.63
N GLN A 41 13.20 22.72 -22.87
CA GLN A 41 11.94 23.37 -23.30
C GLN A 41 11.68 24.72 -22.63
N GLY A 42 12.63 25.29 -21.88
CA GLY A 42 12.49 26.60 -21.24
C GLY A 42 11.29 26.62 -20.27
N LEU A 43 11.46 26.10 -19.07
CA LEU A 43 10.42 25.91 -18.05
C LEU A 43 9.80 27.24 -17.61
N THR A 44 8.84 27.78 -18.39
CA THR A 44 7.88 28.77 -17.88
C THR A 44 6.75 27.98 -17.20
N VAL A 45 6.92 27.70 -15.90
CA VAL A 45 5.95 26.91 -15.13
C VAL A 45 4.86 27.84 -14.62
N ASP A 46 3.62 27.62 -15.04
CA ASP A 46 2.48 28.16 -14.31
C ASP A 46 2.28 27.34 -13.02
N TRP A 47 2.65 27.95 -11.89
CA TRP A 47 2.58 27.30 -10.59
C TRP A 47 1.16 27.20 -10.02
N ALA A 48 0.20 27.98 -10.50
CA ALA A 48 -1.15 27.98 -9.95
C ALA A 48 -1.88 26.63 -10.17
N PRO A 49 -1.89 26.03 -11.39
CA PRO A 49 -2.42 24.68 -11.60
C PRO A 49 -1.66 23.60 -10.85
N VAL A 50 -0.32 23.66 -10.83
CA VAL A 50 0.52 22.69 -10.11
C VAL A 50 0.18 22.66 -8.62
N LEU A 51 0.07 23.84 -8.01
CA LEU A 51 -0.25 23.96 -6.57
C LEU A 51 -1.68 23.49 -6.27
N SER A 52 -2.63 23.72 -7.17
CA SER A 52 -4.01 23.25 -7.03
C SER A 52 -4.08 21.72 -6.98
N VAL A 53 -3.44 21.06 -7.94
CA VAL A 53 -3.36 19.60 -8.03
C VAL A 53 -2.59 19.02 -6.83
N LEU A 54 -1.51 19.66 -6.41
CA LEU A 54 -0.74 19.25 -5.23
C LEU A 54 -1.58 19.31 -3.95
N LYS A 55 -2.31 20.41 -3.74
CA LYS A 55 -3.23 20.56 -2.60
C LYS A 55 -4.29 19.47 -2.57
N MET A 56 -4.90 19.17 -3.72
CA MET A 56 -5.89 18.12 -3.84
C MET A 56 -5.29 16.74 -3.54
N THR A 57 -4.08 16.46 -4.02
CA THR A 57 -3.35 15.21 -3.75
C THR A 57 -3.10 15.03 -2.25
N PHE A 58 -2.59 16.08 -1.56
CA PHE A 58 -2.38 16.05 -0.11
C PHE A 58 -3.67 15.87 0.67
N PHE A 59 -4.71 16.61 0.29
CA PHE A 59 -6.01 16.56 0.96
C PHE A 59 -6.62 15.15 0.89
N GLN A 60 -6.73 14.57 -0.33
CA GLN A 60 -7.31 13.25 -0.48
C GLN A 60 -6.43 12.17 0.17
N ALA A 61 -5.09 12.23 0.06
CA ALA A 61 -4.19 11.28 0.68
C ALA A 61 -4.26 11.36 2.22
N GLY A 62 -4.29 12.57 2.78
CA GLY A 62 -4.44 12.79 4.22
C GLY A 62 -5.75 12.24 4.77
N LEU A 63 -6.87 12.56 4.11
CA LEU A 63 -8.20 12.09 4.52
C LEU A 63 -8.35 10.57 4.37
N SER A 64 -7.86 10.00 3.26
CA SER A 64 -7.81 8.55 3.02
C SER A 64 -6.99 7.83 4.09
N THR A 65 -5.84 8.39 4.46
CA THR A 65 -4.98 7.85 5.51
C THR A 65 -5.68 7.88 6.86
N LEU A 66 -6.25 9.01 7.23
CA LEU A 66 -6.97 9.17 8.50
C LEU A 66 -8.09 8.11 8.63
N LEU A 67 -8.92 7.98 7.60
CA LEU A 67 -10.01 7.01 7.57
C LEU A 67 -9.49 5.56 7.63
N SER A 68 -8.48 5.22 6.81
CA SER A 68 -7.92 3.87 6.78
C SER A 68 -7.25 3.49 8.10
N MET A 69 -6.53 4.42 8.74
CA MET A 69 -5.85 4.19 10.02
C MET A 69 -6.83 4.04 11.16
N THR A 70 -7.86 4.88 11.23
CA THR A 70 -8.88 4.81 12.30
C THR A 70 -9.71 3.52 12.18
N LEU A 71 -10.19 3.19 10.97
CA LEU A 71 -10.96 1.97 10.74
C LEU A 71 -10.11 0.72 10.90
N GLY A 72 -8.86 0.73 10.42
CA GLY A 72 -7.93 -0.38 10.58
C GLY A 72 -7.56 -0.64 12.04
N LEU A 73 -7.34 0.43 12.84
CA LEU A 73 -7.07 0.30 14.27
C LEU A 73 -8.27 -0.25 15.04
N THR A 74 -9.47 0.27 14.79
CA THR A 74 -10.71 -0.20 15.45
C THR A 74 -11.00 -1.66 15.13
N LEU A 75 -10.77 -2.08 13.88
CA LEU A 75 -10.89 -3.48 13.47
C LEU A 75 -9.83 -4.37 14.14
N ALA A 76 -8.56 -3.95 14.15
CA ALA A 76 -7.48 -4.69 14.81
C ALA A 76 -7.76 -4.88 16.29
N TRP A 77 -8.20 -3.80 16.96
CA TRP A 77 -8.58 -3.84 18.36
C TRP A 77 -9.75 -4.79 18.62
N SER A 78 -10.80 -4.72 17.80
CA SER A 78 -11.96 -5.61 17.91
C SER A 78 -11.58 -7.08 17.72
N LEU A 79 -10.77 -7.39 16.70
CA LEU A 79 -10.30 -8.76 16.42
C LEU A 79 -9.34 -9.31 17.48
N SER A 80 -8.56 -8.44 18.13
CA SER A 80 -7.65 -8.85 19.22
C SER A 80 -8.41 -9.27 20.49
N HIS A 81 -9.59 -8.67 20.73
CA HIS A 81 -10.45 -9.00 21.85
C HIS A 81 -11.42 -10.16 21.55
N GLN A 82 -11.94 -10.21 20.32
CA GLN A 82 -12.82 -11.30 19.87
C GLN A 82 -11.98 -12.40 19.22
N ARG A 83 -11.35 -13.26 20.05
CA ARG A 83 -10.42 -14.29 19.59
C ARG A 83 -11.09 -15.57 19.11
N VAL A 84 -12.31 -15.84 19.56
CA VAL A 84 -13.03 -17.10 19.31
C VAL A 84 -14.41 -16.78 18.74
N PHE A 85 -14.54 -16.89 17.42
CA PHE A 85 -15.82 -16.93 16.71
C PHE A 85 -15.67 -17.70 15.40
N PRO A 86 -16.77 -18.29 14.87
CA PRO A 86 -16.72 -19.03 13.62
C PRO A 86 -16.34 -18.09 12.46
N GLY A 87 -15.41 -18.54 11.61
CA GLY A 87 -14.94 -17.73 10.46
C GLY A 87 -13.84 -16.71 10.76
N ARG A 88 -13.36 -16.56 12.01
CA ARG A 88 -12.27 -15.62 12.33
C ARG A 88 -11.03 -15.85 11.49
N GLY A 89 -10.60 -17.12 11.35
CA GLY A 89 -9.42 -17.47 10.56
C GLY A 89 -9.56 -17.05 9.10
N PHE A 90 -10.73 -17.26 8.51
CA PHE A 90 -11.05 -16.82 7.15
C PHE A 90 -10.99 -15.29 7.03
N LEU A 91 -11.66 -14.57 7.92
CA LEU A 91 -11.67 -13.10 7.91
C LEU A 91 -10.25 -12.52 8.05
N VAL A 92 -9.46 -13.04 8.99
CA VAL A 92 -8.07 -12.60 9.19
C VAL A 92 -7.19 -12.92 7.98
N SER A 93 -7.42 -14.05 7.30
CA SER A 93 -6.71 -14.37 6.05
C SER A 93 -7.14 -13.45 4.91
N LEU A 94 -8.43 -13.13 4.83
CA LEU A 94 -8.98 -12.23 3.84
C LEU A 94 -8.39 -10.80 3.95
N LEU A 95 -8.06 -10.33 5.17
CA LEU A 95 -7.37 -9.04 5.34
C LEU A 95 -6.02 -8.98 4.61
N SER A 96 -5.38 -10.11 4.37
CA SER A 96 -4.11 -10.16 3.64
C SER A 96 -4.30 -10.06 2.12
N VAL A 97 -5.50 -10.36 1.61
CA VAL A 97 -5.82 -10.30 0.18
C VAL A 97 -5.79 -8.87 -0.35
N SER A 98 -6.12 -7.88 0.49
CA SER A 98 -6.07 -6.45 0.10
C SER A 98 -4.71 -6.00 -0.44
N MET A 99 -3.62 -6.61 0.03
CA MET A 99 -2.26 -6.27 -0.42
C MET A 99 -1.93 -6.81 -1.83
N VAL A 100 -2.65 -7.84 -2.27
CA VAL A 100 -2.38 -8.55 -3.53
C VAL A 100 -3.44 -8.23 -4.58
N MET A 101 -4.59 -7.69 -4.14
CA MET A 101 -5.71 -7.42 -5.01
C MET A 101 -5.39 -6.34 -6.05
N PRO A 102 -5.59 -6.60 -7.36
CA PRO A 102 -5.44 -5.55 -8.37
C PRO A 102 -6.42 -4.40 -8.11
N THR A 103 -5.91 -3.18 -8.15
CA THR A 103 -6.68 -1.97 -7.81
C THR A 103 -7.95 -1.82 -8.66
N LEU A 104 -7.86 -2.15 -9.96
CA LEU A 104 -9.02 -2.10 -10.86
C LEU A 104 -10.11 -3.11 -10.47
N VAL A 105 -9.73 -4.30 -10.01
CA VAL A 105 -10.70 -5.31 -9.53
C VAL A 105 -11.40 -4.82 -8.27
N ALA A 106 -10.66 -4.16 -7.35
CA ALA A 106 -11.25 -3.54 -6.18
C ALA A 106 -12.26 -2.45 -6.56
N VAL A 107 -11.92 -1.57 -7.51
CA VAL A 107 -12.80 -0.52 -8.01
C VAL A 107 -14.05 -1.11 -8.66
N LEU A 108 -13.90 -2.11 -9.53
CA LEU A 108 -15.04 -2.80 -10.16
C LEU A 108 -15.97 -3.39 -9.10
N GLY A 109 -15.43 -4.12 -8.11
CA GLY A 109 -16.23 -4.67 -7.02
C GLY A 109 -16.99 -3.60 -6.22
N LEU A 110 -16.35 -2.47 -5.93
CA LEU A 110 -17.01 -1.36 -5.25
C LEU A 110 -18.11 -0.74 -6.11
N VAL A 111 -17.89 -0.59 -7.42
CA VAL A 111 -18.91 -0.06 -8.34
C VAL A 111 -20.06 -1.05 -8.50
N SER A 112 -19.79 -2.37 -8.51
CA SER A 112 -20.86 -3.41 -8.57
C SER A 112 -21.72 -3.41 -7.30
N VAL A 113 -21.19 -3.03 -6.14
CA VAL A 113 -21.99 -2.94 -4.91
C VAL A 113 -22.64 -1.57 -4.74
N PHE A 114 -21.84 -0.49 -4.85
CA PHE A 114 -22.22 0.88 -4.47
C PHE A 114 -22.53 1.79 -5.66
N GLY A 115 -22.37 1.32 -6.89
CA GLY A 115 -22.61 2.11 -8.10
C GLY A 115 -24.10 2.36 -8.38
N ARG A 116 -24.37 3.15 -9.42
CA ARG A 116 -25.75 3.54 -9.81
C ARG A 116 -26.68 2.36 -10.09
N LYS A 117 -26.16 1.26 -10.61
CA LYS A 117 -26.86 0.00 -10.88
C LYS A 117 -26.36 -1.14 -10.00
N GLY A 118 -25.65 -0.81 -8.92
CA GLY A 118 -25.07 -1.78 -8.02
C GLY A 118 -26.11 -2.43 -7.09
N TRP A 119 -25.66 -3.43 -6.33
CA TRP A 119 -26.53 -4.19 -5.43
C TRP A 119 -27.29 -3.31 -4.44
N LEU A 120 -26.61 -2.27 -3.91
CA LEU A 120 -27.25 -1.37 -2.96
C LEU A 120 -28.35 -0.51 -3.59
N SER A 121 -28.20 -0.11 -4.87
CA SER A 121 -29.24 0.59 -5.63
C SER A 121 -30.42 -0.32 -5.90
N GLN A 122 -30.16 -1.56 -6.35
CA GLN A 122 -31.21 -2.55 -6.60
C GLN A 122 -32.00 -2.86 -5.31
N LEU A 123 -31.29 -2.97 -4.18
CA LEU A 123 -31.94 -3.17 -2.88
C LEU A 123 -32.82 -1.97 -2.49
N ALA A 124 -32.32 -0.75 -2.69
CA ALA A 124 -33.10 0.47 -2.41
C ALA A 124 -34.37 0.56 -3.28
N ASP A 125 -34.26 0.22 -4.56
CA ASP A 125 -35.39 0.19 -5.52
C ASP A 125 -36.47 -0.80 -5.06
N LEU A 126 -36.10 -1.97 -4.49
CA LEU A 126 -37.05 -2.95 -3.96
C LEU A 126 -37.87 -2.40 -2.78
N PHE A 127 -37.31 -1.48 -2.00
CA PHE A 127 -37.97 -0.83 -0.88
C PHE A 127 -38.56 0.55 -1.23
N GLY A 128 -38.55 0.94 -2.51
CA GLY A 128 -39.08 2.22 -3.00
C GLY A 128 -38.28 3.44 -2.53
N GLY A 129 -37.03 3.23 -2.08
CA GLY A 129 -36.14 4.28 -1.60
C GLY A 129 -35.15 4.76 -2.69
N PRO A 130 -34.60 5.97 -2.56
CA PRO A 130 -33.54 6.44 -3.44
C PRO A 130 -32.28 5.59 -3.24
N GLY A 131 -31.71 5.05 -4.31
CA GLY A 131 -30.42 4.39 -4.28
C GLY A 131 -29.27 5.36 -3.97
N PRO A 132 -28.03 4.87 -3.73
CA PRO A 132 -26.87 5.69 -3.39
C PRO A 132 -26.45 6.67 -4.49
N GLY A 133 -27.09 6.60 -5.67
CA GLY A 133 -26.89 7.53 -6.78
C GLY A 133 -25.45 7.58 -7.29
N THR A 134 -24.83 8.75 -7.18
CA THR A 134 -23.44 8.98 -7.64
C THR A 134 -22.41 8.87 -6.52
N PHE A 135 -22.79 8.35 -5.37
CA PHE A 135 -21.96 8.30 -4.14
C PHE A 135 -20.55 7.71 -4.38
N VAL A 136 -20.44 6.67 -5.21
CA VAL A 136 -19.17 5.97 -5.48
C VAL A 136 -18.26 6.74 -6.45
N TYR A 137 -18.70 7.87 -6.98
CA TYR A 137 -17.92 8.71 -7.89
C TYR A 137 -17.45 10.00 -7.18
N GLY A 138 -16.33 10.54 -7.63
CA GLY A 138 -15.70 11.70 -7.00
C GLY A 138 -14.90 11.35 -5.75
N LEU A 139 -14.73 12.31 -4.86
CA LEU A 139 -13.92 12.17 -3.64
C LEU A 139 -14.39 11.01 -2.76
N THR A 140 -15.68 10.84 -2.58
CA THR A 140 -16.24 9.77 -1.75
C THR A 140 -15.86 8.38 -2.26
N GLY A 141 -15.89 8.17 -3.57
CA GLY A 141 -15.45 6.91 -4.19
C GLY A 141 -13.96 6.67 -4.02
N ILE A 142 -13.14 7.70 -4.19
CA ILE A 142 -11.69 7.60 -3.94
C ILE A 142 -11.43 7.19 -2.49
N LEU A 143 -12.06 7.86 -1.52
CA LEU A 143 -11.91 7.55 -0.10
C LEU A 143 -12.38 6.14 0.24
N LEU A 144 -13.52 5.73 -0.32
CA LEU A 144 -14.07 4.38 -0.13
C LEU A 144 -13.12 3.30 -0.64
N ALA A 145 -12.56 3.49 -1.85
CA ALA A 145 -11.61 2.55 -2.44
C ALA A 145 -10.29 2.49 -1.66
N HIS A 146 -9.79 3.65 -1.19
CA HIS A 146 -8.60 3.68 -0.34
C HIS A 146 -8.83 2.99 1.00
N VAL A 147 -9.96 3.20 1.65
CA VAL A 147 -10.34 2.50 2.89
C VAL A 147 -10.45 0.99 2.63
N PHE A 148 -11.10 0.59 1.55
CA PHE A 148 -11.26 -0.82 1.19
C PHE A 148 -9.91 -1.55 1.04
N LEU A 149 -8.91 -0.91 0.43
CA LEU A 149 -7.60 -1.49 0.23
C LEU A 149 -6.68 -1.36 1.47
N ASN A 150 -6.68 -0.20 2.12
CA ASN A 150 -5.68 0.11 3.14
C ASN A 150 -6.12 -0.24 4.57
N ALA A 151 -7.42 -0.14 4.93
CA ALA A 151 -7.86 -0.46 6.28
C ALA A 151 -7.62 -1.93 6.68
N PRO A 152 -7.85 -2.95 5.80
CA PRO A 152 -7.47 -4.34 6.10
C PRO A 152 -5.98 -4.53 6.30
N PHE A 153 -5.15 -3.88 5.47
CA PHE A 153 -3.69 -3.89 5.61
C PHE A 153 -3.25 -3.37 6.98
N VAL A 154 -3.76 -2.21 7.39
CA VAL A 154 -3.51 -1.61 8.70
C VAL A 154 -3.98 -2.55 9.82
N ALA A 155 -5.22 -3.05 9.70
CA ALA A 155 -5.80 -3.95 10.69
C ALA A 155 -4.95 -5.21 10.87
N ARG A 156 -4.49 -5.81 9.77
CA ARG A 156 -3.63 -7.01 9.81
C ARG A 156 -2.30 -6.75 10.50
N ALA A 157 -1.66 -5.63 10.17
CA ALA A 157 -0.36 -5.26 10.74
C ALA A 157 -0.45 -4.95 12.24
N LEU A 158 -1.47 -4.18 12.66
CA LEU A 158 -1.69 -3.84 14.06
C LEU A 158 -2.17 -5.05 14.88
N LEU A 159 -3.03 -5.91 14.32
CA LEU A 159 -3.46 -7.14 14.97
C LEU A 159 -2.27 -8.04 15.32
N GLN A 160 -1.30 -8.17 14.41
CA GLN A 160 -0.08 -8.94 14.68
C GLN A 160 0.72 -8.39 15.88
N ARG A 161 0.69 -7.08 16.11
CA ARG A 161 1.34 -6.45 17.27
C ARG A 161 0.54 -6.69 18.54
N LEU A 162 -0.78 -6.54 18.49
CA LEU A 162 -1.67 -6.79 19.63
C LEU A 162 -1.65 -8.27 20.06
N ASP A 163 -1.58 -9.19 19.11
CA ASP A 163 -1.51 -10.63 19.40
C ASP A 163 -0.16 -11.06 20.04
N ARG A 164 0.87 -10.24 19.95
CA ARG A 164 2.18 -10.45 20.58
C ARG A 164 2.32 -9.82 21.98
N LEU A 165 1.30 -9.14 22.45
CA LEU A 165 1.30 -8.59 23.82
C LEU A 165 1.46 -9.72 24.85
N PRO A 166 2.38 -9.57 25.85
CA PRO A 166 2.53 -10.53 26.91
C PRO A 166 1.22 -10.70 27.69
N PRO A 167 0.76 -11.94 27.91
CA PRO A 167 -0.49 -12.23 28.58
C PRO A 167 -0.55 -11.66 30.00
N ASP A 168 0.57 -11.59 30.67
CA ASP A 168 0.64 -11.13 32.06
C ASP A 168 0.30 -9.62 32.18
N ARG A 169 0.64 -8.81 31.18
CA ARG A 169 0.21 -7.40 31.14
C ARG A 169 -1.31 -7.27 31.02
N LEU A 170 -1.93 -8.11 30.22
CA LEU A 170 -3.39 -8.12 30.05
C LEU A 170 -4.10 -8.66 31.29
N LYS A 171 -3.56 -9.69 31.94
CA LYS A 171 -4.08 -10.20 33.22
C LYS A 171 -3.96 -9.18 34.33
N LEU A 172 -2.80 -8.51 34.42
CA LEU A 172 -2.59 -7.45 35.43
C LEU A 172 -3.57 -6.29 35.22
N SER A 173 -3.80 -5.86 33.98
CA SER A 173 -4.78 -4.80 33.71
C SER A 173 -6.20 -5.20 34.13
N ALA A 174 -6.58 -6.45 33.93
CA ALA A 174 -7.86 -6.99 34.35
C ALA A 174 -7.99 -7.09 35.89
N SER A 175 -6.93 -7.56 36.57
CA SER A 175 -6.93 -7.63 38.05
C SER A 175 -6.98 -6.27 38.72
N LEU A 176 -6.47 -5.22 38.06
CA LEU A 176 -6.58 -3.83 38.50
C LEU A 176 -7.93 -3.18 38.18
N GLY A 177 -8.87 -3.92 37.57
CA GLY A 177 -10.19 -3.40 37.22
C GLY A 177 -10.19 -2.27 36.18
N LEU A 178 -9.20 -2.21 35.30
CA LEU A 178 -9.13 -1.15 34.29
C LEU A 178 -10.30 -1.26 33.31
N SER A 179 -10.94 -0.10 33.03
CA SER A 179 -11.94 -0.04 31.96
C SER A 179 -11.31 -0.35 30.60
N PRO A 180 -12.08 -0.82 29.59
CA PRO A 180 -11.54 -1.15 28.26
C PRO A 180 -10.77 0.00 27.61
N TRP A 181 -11.20 1.22 27.78
CA TRP A 181 -10.51 2.42 27.29
C TRP A 181 -9.18 2.66 28.00
N ARG A 182 -9.14 2.52 29.32
CA ARG A 182 -7.89 2.66 30.10
C ARG A 182 -6.91 1.54 29.77
N GLN A 183 -7.39 0.31 29.59
CA GLN A 183 -6.57 -0.81 29.14
C GLN A 183 -5.97 -0.53 27.76
N PHE A 184 -6.77 -0.04 26.80
CA PHE A 184 -6.27 0.38 25.50
C PHE A 184 -5.17 1.44 25.63
N CYS A 185 -5.42 2.54 26.34
CA CYS A 185 -4.45 3.63 26.44
C CYS A 185 -3.14 3.26 27.15
N ILE A 186 -3.20 2.41 28.19
CA ILE A 186 -2.06 2.13 29.07
C ILE A 186 -1.26 0.89 28.58
N VAL A 187 -1.93 -0.12 28.01
CA VAL A 187 -1.31 -1.40 27.66
C VAL A 187 -1.18 -1.59 26.14
N GLU A 188 -2.27 -1.35 25.41
CA GLU A 188 -2.35 -1.73 24.00
C GLU A 188 -1.79 -0.65 23.08
N TRP A 189 -2.15 0.62 23.31
CA TRP A 189 -1.65 1.73 22.51
C TRP A 189 -0.12 1.87 22.53
N PRO A 190 0.58 1.79 23.68
CA PRO A 190 2.04 1.80 23.68
C PRO A 190 2.69 0.70 22.86
N ALA A 191 2.02 -0.46 22.74
CA ALA A 191 2.53 -1.58 21.96
C ALA A 191 2.38 -1.40 20.44
N VAL A 192 1.39 -0.61 20.01
CA VAL A 192 1.10 -0.42 18.58
C VAL A 192 1.50 0.96 18.05
N LYS A 193 1.69 1.98 18.90
CA LYS A 193 1.90 3.38 18.50
C LYS A 193 3.04 3.56 17.48
N THR A 194 4.19 2.91 17.69
CA THR A 194 5.34 3.02 16.77
C THR A 194 4.99 2.45 15.38
N SER A 195 4.34 1.28 15.36
CA SER A 195 3.88 0.68 14.11
C SER A 195 2.76 1.50 13.47
N PHE A 196 1.89 2.12 14.29
CA PHE A 196 0.82 2.98 13.81
C PHE A 196 1.36 4.18 13.02
N TYR A 197 2.36 4.89 13.54
CA TYR A 197 2.97 6.03 12.84
C TYR A 197 3.70 5.59 11.56
N ALA A 198 4.43 4.47 11.60
CA ALA A 198 5.10 3.93 10.42
C ALA A 198 4.11 3.48 9.33
N LEU A 199 2.99 2.86 9.73
CA LEU A 199 1.91 2.49 8.82
C LEU A 199 1.20 3.72 8.25
N SER A 200 0.97 4.77 9.08
CA SER A 200 0.36 6.02 8.61
C SER A 200 1.16 6.65 7.48
N ALA A 201 2.49 6.72 7.62
CA ALA A 201 3.36 7.23 6.57
C ALA A 201 3.33 6.35 5.30
N THR A 202 3.28 5.03 5.46
CA THR A 202 3.17 4.10 4.33
C THR A 202 1.82 4.23 3.62
N VAL A 203 0.72 4.26 4.35
CA VAL A 203 -0.64 4.41 3.78
C VAL A 203 -0.80 5.77 3.11
N PHE A 204 -0.24 6.84 3.73
CA PHE A 204 -0.24 8.16 3.10
C PHE A 204 0.47 8.13 1.74
N LEU A 205 1.63 7.51 1.66
CA LEU A 205 2.38 7.40 0.42
C LEU A 205 1.62 6.58 -0.63
N LEU A 206 0.99 5.47 -0.24
CA LEU A 206 0.15 4.65 -1.14
C LEU A 206 -1.06 5.43 -1.67
N CYS A 207 -1.70 6.25 -0.83
CA CYS A 207 -2.81 7.10 -1.26
C CYS A 207 -2.33 8.30 -2.11
N PHE A 208 -1.15 8.84 -1.80
CA PHE A 208 -0.55 9.97 -2.52
C PHE A 208 -0.16 9.59 -3.96
N THR A 209 0.32 8.37 -4.16
CA THR A 209 0.72 7.81 -5.46
C THR A 209 -0.37 6.95 -6.10
N SER A 210 -1.64 7.19 -5.76
CA SER A 210 -2.77 6.42 -6.28
C SER A 210 -3.23 6.96 -7.62
N PHE A 211 -2.93 6.23 -8.70
CA PHE A 211 -3.33 6.54 -10.06
C PHE A 211 -4.68 5.94 -10.45
N ALA A 212 -4.77 4.61 -10.43
CA ALA A 212 -5.91 3.88 -11.00
C ALA A 212 -7.26 4.20 -10.33
N ILE A 213 -7.26 4.38 -9.00
CA ILE A 213 -8.47 4.74 -8.24
C ILE A 213 -8.95 6.13 -8.63
N VAL A 214 -8.04 7.11 -8.65
CA VAL A 214 -8.40 8.50 -8.94
C VAL A 214 -8.82 8.66 -10.40
N LEU A 215 -8.14 7.99 -11.33
CA LEU A 215 -8.51 8.01 -12.75
C LEU A 215 -9.91 7.44 -13.00
N THR A 216 -10.26 6.35 -12.30
CA THR A 216 -11.53 5.64 -12.54
C THR A 216 -12.72 6.22 -11.78
N LEU A 217 -12.50 6.68 -10.55
CA LEU A 217 -13.57 7.17 -9.66
C LEU A 217 -13.59 8.67 -9.48
N GLY A 218 -12.47 9.37 -9.68
CA GLY A 218 -12.31 10.78 -9.33
C GLY A 218 -13.14 11.74 -10.16
N GLY A 219 -13.38 11.46 -11.44
CA GLY A 219 -14.09 12.37 -12.33
C GLY A 219 -13.30 13.66 -12.58
N SER A 220 -12.23 13.57 -13.36
CA SER A 220 -11.45 14.75 -13.80
C SER A 220 -12.34 15.81 -14.48
N PRO A 221 -12.06 17.12 -14.26
CA PRO A 221 -10.90 17.71 -13.56
C PRO A 221 -11.11 17.97 -12.07
N ALA A 222 -12.31 17.73 -11.51
CA ALA A 222 -12.69 18.19 -10.17
C ALA A 222 -11.82 17.61 -9.03
N PHE A 223 -11.42 16.33 -9.14
CA PHE A 223 -10.63 15.62 -8.12
C PHE A 223 -9.31 15.10 -8.69
N ASN A 224 -8.65 15.93 -9.50
CA ASN A 224 -7.40 15.57 -10.16
C ASN A 224 -6.22 15.54 -9.17
N THR A 225 -5.37 14.50 -9.24
CA THR A 225 -4.16 14.36 -8.44
C THR A 225 -2.91 14.42 -9.33
N LEU A 226 -1.73 14.53 -8.70
CA LEU A 226 -0.45 14.60 -9.43
C LEU A 226 -0.28 13.47 -10.45
N GLU A 227 -0.59 12.22 -10.07
CA GLU A 227 -0.50 11.06 -10.96
C GLU A 227 -1.42 11.20 -12.18
N VAL A 228 -2.68 11.60 -11.96
CA VAL A 228 -3.64 11.74 -13.05
C VAL A 228 -3.28 12.95 -13.93
N ALA A 229 -2.83 14.05 -13.32
CA ALA A 229 -2.37 15.24 -14.08
C ALA A 229 -1.13 14.96 -14.95
N ILE A 230 -0.18 14.13 -14.46
CA ILE A 230 0.95 13.67 -15.28
C ILE A 230 0.44 12.83 -16.46
N TYR A 231 -0.49 11.90 -16.20
CA TYR A 231 -1.08 11.09 -17.26
C TYR A 231 -1.80 11.93 -18.31
N GLU A 232 -2.61 12.90 -17.89
CA GLU A 232 -3.32 13.82 -18.78
C GLU A 232 -2.34 14.64 -19.64
N ALA A 233 -1.32 15.23 -19.01
CA ALA A 233 -0.29 15.98 -19.70
C ALA A 233 0.44 15.15 -20.78
N VAL A 234 0.75 13.88 -20.48
CA VAL A 234 1.45 12.98 -21.42
C VAL A 234 0.53 12.46 -22.52
N LYS A 235 -0.69 12.02 -22.17
CA LYS A 235 -1.56 11.23 -23.06
C LYS A 235 -2.64 12.01 -23.74
N LEU A 236 -3.13 13.09 -23.13
CA LEU A 236 -4.26 13.86 -23.64
C LEU A 236 -3.82 15.22 -24.20
N GLU A 237 -2.93 15.91 -23.48
CA GLU A 237 -2.48 17.26 -23.84
C GLU A 237 -1.20 17.24 -24.68
N PHE A 238 -0.42 16.14 -24.65
CA PHE A 238 0.89 16.02 -25.28
C PHE A 238 1.90 17.09 -24.82
N ASP A 239 1.69 17.65 -23.62
CA ASP A 239 2.53 18.65 -22.98
C ASP A 239 3.59 17.99 -22.10
N LEU A 240 4.72 17.66 -22.71
CA LEU A 240 5.84 17.02 -22.03
C LEU A 240 6.50 17.93 -20.97
N ALA A 241 6.50 19.25 -21.18
CA ALA A 241 7.09 20.19 -20.23
C ALA A 241 6.31 20.20 -18.91
N ARG A 242 4.97 20.26 -19.01
CA ARG A 242 4.08 20.16 -17.87
C ARG A 242 4.22 18.80 -17.17
N ALA A 243 4.25 17.70 -17.92
CA ALA A 243 4.42 16.36 -17.37
C ALA A 243 5.73 16.22 -16.58
N VAL A 244 6.84 16.72 -17.12
CA VAL A 244 8.15 16.74 -16.46
C VAL A 244 8.10 17.53 -15.15
N THR A 245 7.51 18.72 -15.18
CA THR A 245 7.40 19.56 -13.98
C THR A 245 6.62 18.87 -12.88
N LEU A 246 5.44 18.31 -13.20
CA LEU A 246 4.61 17.59 -12.24
C LEU A 246 5.33 16.36 -11.69
N ALA A 247 6.04 15.60 -12.54
CA ALA A 247 6.82 14.45 -12.14
C ALA A 247 7.97 14.82 -11.17
N MET A 248 8.68 15.92 -11.45
CA MET A 248 9.74 16.41 -10.55
C MET A 248 9.17 16.83 -9.18
N VAL A 249 8.06 17.57 -9.17
CA VAL A 249 7.37 17.96 -7.93
C VAL A 249 6.97 16.71 -7.13
N GLN A 250 6.36 15.73 -7.79
CA GLN A 250 5.92 14.50 -7.16
C GLN A 250 7.08 13.74 -6.52
N VAL A 251 8.18 13.58 -7.24
CA VAL A 251 9.38 12.89 -6.73
C VAL A 251 9.98 13.60 -5.54
N LEU A 252 10.12 14.93 -5.59
CA LEU A 252 10.65 15.70 -4.46
C LEU A 252 9.77 15.54 -3.21
N VAL A 253 8.45 15.60 -3.37
CA VAL A 253 7.52 15.39 -2.27
C VAL A 253 7.60 13.95 -1.74
N CYS A 254 7.57 12.94 -2.61
CA CYS A 254 7.67 11.55 -2.20
C CYS A 254 9.00 11.24 -1.51
N ALA A 255 10.12 11.76 -2.02
CA ALA A 255 11.42 11.62 -1.37
C ALA A 255 11.43 12.24 0.04
N GLY A 256 10.89 13.44 0.20
CA GLY A 256 10.72 14.09 1.51
C GLY A 256 9.88 13.27 2.47
N LEU A 257 8.76 12.71 1.99
CA LEU A 257 7.88 11.85 2.78
C LEU A 257 8.57 10.53 3.20
N VAL A 258 9.35 9.92 2.32
CA VAL A 258 10.12 8.69 2.65
C VAL A 258 11.20 8.98 3.68
N VAL A 259 11.91 10.10 3.57
CA VAL A 259 12.88 10.53 4.58
C VAL A 259 12.19 10.74 5.93
N LEU A 260 11.06 11.45 5.95
CA LEU A 260 10.27 11.65 7.16
C LEU A 260 9.78 10.32 7.74
N ALA A 261 9.26 9.42 6.90
CA ALA A 261 8.79 8.10 7.32
C ALA A 261 9.93 7.23 7.90
N SER A 262 11.13 7.33 7.34
CA SER A 262 12.30 6.57 7.82
C SER A 262 12.75 7.01 9.21
N SER A 263 12.61 8.30 9.55
CA SER A 263 12.94 8.83 10.88
C SER A 263 11.95 8.39 11.98
N LEU A 264 10.74 7.98 11.58
CA LEU A 264 9.70 7.48 12.49
C LEU A 264 9.79 5.97 12.76
N ARG A 265 10.63 5.24 12.01
CA ARG A 265 10.82 3.80 12.19
C ARG A 265 11.84 3.53 13.28
N ASN A 266 11.37 3.14 14.46
CA ASN A 266 12.21 2.49 15.44
C ASN A 266 12.13 0.98 15.24
N ASP A 267 13.27 0.33 15.02
CA ASP A 267 13.39 -1.13 14.98
C ASP A 267 13.25 -1.71 16.39
N ASP A 268 12.02 -1.81 16.88
CA ASP A 268 11.71 -2.61 18.05
C ASP A 268 11.75 -4.11 17.66
N GLY A 269 12.96 -4.64 17.59
CA GLY A 269 13.24 -6.03 17.18
C GLY A 269 12.84 -7.12 18.20
N SER A 270 11.90 -6.86 19.11
CA SER A 270 11.42 -7.89 20.03
C SER A 270 10.43 -8.84 19.33
N LEU A 271 10.95 -9.98 18.89
CA LEU A 271 10.17 -11.15 18.49
C LEU A 271 9.52 -11.75 19.75
N GLY A 272 8.41 -11.14 20.21
CA GLY A 272 7.58 -11.74 21.25
C GLY A 272 6.89 -13.00 20.74
N VAL A 273 6.83 -14.00 21.59
CA VAL A 273 6.10 -15.25 21.31
C VAL A 273 4.60 -14.92 21.24
N VAL A 274 3.91 -15.40 20.20
CA VAL A 274 2.46 -15.27 20.09
C VAL A 274 1.80 -16.03 21.24
N SER A 275 1.19 -15.32 22.17
CA SER A 275 0.51 -15.92 23.31
C SER A 275 -0.98 -16.10 23.05
N ARG A 276 -1.44 -17.36 23.16
CA ARG A 276 -2.87 -17.69 23.08
C ARG A 276 -3.49 -17.65 24.49
N VAL A 277 -3.62 -16.46 25.06
CA VAL A 277 -4.33 -16.32 26.34
C VAL A 277 -5.77 -15.89 26.09
N SER A 278 -6.70 -16.59 26.73
CA SER A 278 -8.09 -16.15 26.84
C SER A 278 -8.13 -14.86 27.66
N LEU A 279 -8.65 -13.80 27.06
CA LEU A 279 -8.89 -12.55 27.77
C LEU A 279 -10.14 -12.68 28.64
N TRP A 280 -10.17 -11.97 29.75
CA TRP A 280 -11.38 -11.86 30.56
C TRP A 280 -12.50 -11.25 29.71
N PRO A 281 -13.76 -11.69 29.92
CA PRO A 281 -14.87 -11.17 29.12
C PRO A 281 -14.98 -9.66 29.30
N ALA A 282 -14.92 -8.95 28.19
CA ALA A 282 -15.14 -7.50 28.19
C ALA A 282 -16.59 -7.17 28.66
N PRO A 283 -16.83 -5.97 29.23
CA PRO A 283 -18.18 -5.47 29.50
C PRO A 283 -19.07 -5.60 28.27
N VAL A 284 -20.36 -5.91 28.49
CA VAL A 284 -21.32 -6.21 27.40
C VAL A 284 -21.30 -5.12 26.31
N GLY A 285 -21.30 -3.82 26.70
CA GLY A 285 -21.25 -2.73 25.73
C GLY A 285 -20.00 -2.74 24.84
N ALA A 286 -18.82 -2.98 25.40
CA ALA A 286 -17.59 -3.08 24.63
C ALA A 286 -17.60 -4.30 23.68
N ARG A 287 -18.15 -5.42 24.16
CA ARG A 287 -18.29 -6.63 23.34
C ARG A 287 -19.24 -6.42 22.17
N VAL A 288 -20.39 -5.77 22.40
CA VAL A 288 -21.34 -5.43 21.33
C VAL A 288 -20.67 -4.54 20.30
N LEU A 289 -19.96 -3.48 20.72
CA LEU A 289 -19.23 -2.59 19.82
C LEU A 289 -18.21 -3.36 18.96
N GLN A 290 -17.43 -4.25 19.56
CA GLN A 290 -16.44 -5.07 18.86
C GLN A 290 -17.09 -5.98 17.81
N VAL A 291 -18.17 -6.67 18.17
CA VAL A 291 -18.90 -7.58 17.25
C VAL A 291 -19.52 -6.80 16.10
N VAL A 292 -20.16 -5.66 16.39
CA VAL A 292 -20.76 -4.79 15.37
C VAL A 292 -19.68 -4.26 14.41
N THR A 293 -18.54 -3.82 14.95
CA THR A 293 -17.40 -3.37 14.11
C THR A 293 -16.93 -4.47 13.17
N ILE A 294 -16.74 -5.69 13.70
CA ILE A 294 -16.31 -6.84 12.89
C ILE A 294 -17.36 -7.17 11.81
N ALA A 295 -18.65 -7.17 12.17
CA ALA A 295 -19.74 -7.50 11.27
C ALA A 295 -19.88 -6.48 10.12
N ILE A 296 -19.88 -5.18 10.46
CA ILE A 296 -19.94 -4.10 9.45
C ILE A 296 -18.74 -4.17 8.50
N PHE A 297 -17.55 -4.37 9.07
CA PHE A 297 -16.35 -4.47 8.27
C PHE A 297 -16.35 -5.72 7.39
N ALA A 298 -16.77 -6.88 7.92
CA ALA A 298 -16.88 -8.10 7.14
C ALA A 298 -17.87 -7.93 5.98
N LEU A 299 -19.03 -7.32 6.23
CA LEU A 299 -20.02 -7.04 5.20
C LEU A 299 -19.46 -6.09 4.12
N PHE A 300 -18.87 -4.97 4.53
CA PHE A 300 -18.24 -4.00 3.63
C PHE A 300 -17.12 -4.62 2.80
N TYR A 301 -16.30 -5.47 3.42
CA TYR A 301 -15.12 -6.01 2.76
C TYR A 301 -15.42 -7.23 1.88
N ILE A 302 -16.37 -8.09 2.27
CA ILE A 302 -16.72 -9.30 1.52
C ILE A 302 -17.61 -8.97 0.33
N SER A 303 -18.53 -7.98 0.46
CA SER A 303 -19.50 -7.69 -0.59
C SER A 303 -18.90 -7.36 -1.97
N PRO A 304 -17.81 -6.56 -2.14
CA PRO A 304 -17.21 -6.33 -3.44
C PRO A 304 -16.57 -7.58 -4.06
N PHE A 305 -16.01 -8.47 -3.23
CA PHE A 305 -15.50 -9.75 -3.74
C PHE A 305 -16.62 -10.63 -4.28
N LEU A 306 -17.72 -10.73 -3.53
CA LEU A 306 -18.89 -11.50 -3.97
C LEU A 306 -19.51 -10.91 -5.23
N ALA A 307 -19.55 -9.57 -5.33
CA ALA A 307 -20.07 -8.91 -6.52
C ALA A 307 -19.23 -9.22 -7.77
N VAL A 308 -17.90 -9.11 -7.67
CA VAL A 308 -17.00 -9.46 -8.78
C VAL A 308 -17.13 -10.93 -9.17
N LEU A 309 -17.24 -11.84 -8.20
CA LEU A 309 -17.43 -13.26 -8.48
C LEU A 309 -18.78 -13.53 -9.13
N TRP A 310 -19.83 -12.85 -8.68
CA TRP A 310 -21.17 -12.98 -9.25
C TRP A 310 -21.23 -12.46 -10.68
N ASP A 311 -20.77 -11.24 -10.91
CA ASP A 311 -20.73 -10.63 -12.24
C ASP A 311 -19.83 -11.45 -13.18
N GLY A 312 -18.69 -11.94 -12.66
CA GLY A 312 -17.82 -12.86 -13.38
C GLY A 312 -18.50 -14.18 -13.76
N ALA A 313 -19.24 -14.79 -12.85
CA ALA A 313 -19.95 -16.05 -13.12
C ALA A 313 -21.03 -15.93 -14.20
N LEU A 314 -21.58 -14.73 -14.40
CA LEU A 314 -22.56 -14.42 -15.43
C LEU A 314 -21.93 -14.00 -16.77
N ALA A 315 -20.60 -13.86 -16.83
CA ALA A 315 -19.89 -13.47 -18.03
C ALA A 315 -19.85 -14.60 -19.07
N ASP A 316 -19.88 -14.23 -20.34
CA ASP A 316 -19.73 -15.19 -21.46
C ASP A 316 -18.27 -15.63 -21.62
N PHE A 317 -17.88 -16.62 -20.82
CA PHE A 317 -16.53 -17.20 -20.89
C PHE A 317 -16.27 -17.89 -22.24
N GLY A 318 -17.31 -18.42 -22.90
CA GLY A 318 -17.15 -19.04 -24.19
C GLY A 318 -16.62 -18.07 -25.24
N ARG A 319 -17.21 -16.88 -25.30
CA ARG A 319 -16.77 -15.80 -26.20
C ARG A 319 -15.36 -15.32 -25.83
N LEU A 320 -15.10 -15.09 -24.54
CA LEU A 320 -13.81 -14.60 -24.06
C LEU A 320 -12.66 -15.56 -24.41
N LEU A 321 -12.87 -16.87 -24.22
CA LEU A 321 -11.87 -17.90 -24.50
C LEU A 321 -11.59 -18.10 -26.01
N HIS A 322 -12.45 -17.62 -26.90
CA HIS A 322 -12.21 -17.66 -28.35
C HIS A 322 -11.56 -16.37 -28.87
N GLU A 323 -11.39 -15.36 -28.04
CA GLU A 323 -10.82 -14.07 -28.45
C GLU A 323 -9.29 -14.09 -28.43
N ALA A 324 -8.66 -13.89 -29.60
CA ALA A 324 -7.20 -13.89 -29.74
C ALA A 324 -6.53 -12.81 -28.88
N ALA A 325 -7.20 -11.64 -28.71
CA ALA A 325 -6.71 -10.54 -27.85
C ALA A 325 -6.60 -10.98 -26.39
N PHE A 326 -7.56 -11.79 -25.90
CA PHE A 326 -7.53 -12.32 -24.53
C PHE A 326 -6.32 -13.24 -24.32
N HIS A 327 -6.06 -14.18 -25.24
CA HIS A 327 -4.91 -15.09 -25.14
C HIS A 327 -3.58 -14.34 -25.17
N LYS A 328 -3.45 -13.35 -26.06
CA LYS A 328 -2.26 -12.51 -26.12
C LYS A 328 -2.05 -11.73 -24.82
N ALA A 329 -3.11 -11.14 -24.27
CA ALA A 329 -3.05 -10.43 -23.00
C ALA A 329 -2.71 -11.37 -21.83
N LEU A 330 -3.28 -12.56 -21.78
CA LEU A 330 -3.01 -13.56 -20.75
C LEU A 330 -1.55 -14.02 -20.78
N VAL A 331 -1.04 -14.42 -21.94
CA VAL A 331 0.34 -14.87 -22.09
C VAL A 331 1.33 -13.75 -21.75
N SER A 332 1.12 -12.54 -22.26
CA SER A 332 2.00 -11.41 -21.95
C SER A 332 1.99 -11.06 -20.46
N SER A 333 0.81 -11.07 -19.82
CA SER A 333 0.70 -10.82 -18.37
C SER A 333 1.40 -11.88 -17.54
N LEU A 334 1.25 -13.17 -17.87
CA LEU A 334 1.91 -14.27 -17.18
C LEU A 334 3.43 -14.23 -17.38
N CYS A 335 3.91 -13.96 -18.58
CA CYS A 335 5.35 -13.83 -18.86
C CYS A 335 5.95 -12.65 -18.09
N LEU A 336 5.32 -11.47 -18.13
CA LEU A 336 5.77 -10.30 -17.39
C LEU A 336 5.74 -10.52 -15.88
N ALA A 337 4.68 -11.13 -15.35
CA ALA A 337 4.56 -11.40 -13.92
C ALA A 337 5.61 -12.40 -13.43
N THR A 338 5.86 -13.48 -14.17
CA THR A 338 6.87 -14.48 -13.80
C THR A 338 8.28 -13.93 -13.87
N LEU A 339 8.64 -13.21 -14.94
CA LEU A 339 9.94 -12.58 -15.08
C LEU A 339 10.18 -11.50 -14.00
N SER A 340 9.19 -10.62 -13.78
CA SER A 340 9.28 -9.57 -12.76
C SER A 340 9.41 -10.15 -11.35
N SER A 341 8.61 -11.17 -11.02
CA SER A 341 8.66 -11.79 -9.69
C SER A 341 9.98 -12.53 -9.46
N ALA A 342 10.48 -13.27 -10.46
CA ALA A 342 11.77 -13.95 -10.38
C ALA A 342 12.91 -12.95 -10.16
N LEU A 343 12.93 -11.86 -10.94
CA LEU A 343 13.93 -10.80 -10.80
C LEU A 343 13.83 -10.11 -9.41
N THR A 344 12.62 -9.77 -8.97
CA THR A 344 12.39 -9.14 -7.66
C THR A 344 12.87 -10.03 -6.51
N VAL A 345 12.55 -11.33 -6.54
CA VAL A 345 13.00 -12.30 -5.53
C VAL A 345 14.51 -12.44 -5.54
N ALA A 346 15.12 -12.57 -6.73
CA ALA A 346 16.58 -12.66 -6.86
C ALA A 346 17.28 -11.42 -6.28
N MET A 347 16.81 -10.21 -6.62
CA MET A 347 17.35 -8.96 -6.09
C MET A 347 17.14 -8.82 -4.57
N ALA A 348 15.97 -9.18 -4.07
CA ALA A 348 15.66 -9.15 -2.64
C ALA A 348 16.55 -10.11 -1.84
N LEU A 349 16.75 -11.33 -2.35
CA LEU A 349 17.66 -12.31 -1.74
C LEU A 349 19.13 -11.85 -1.79
N ALA A 350 19.55 -11.25 -2.90
CA ALA A 350 20.91 -10.71 -3.05
C ALA A 350 21.15 -9.57 -2.04
N ILE A 351 20.26 -8.59 -1.96
CA ILE A 351 20.36 -7.45 -1.03
C ILE A 351 20.26 -7.94 0.42
N GLY A 352 19.28 -8.80 0.73
CA GLY A 352 19.06 -9.34 2.06
C GLY A 352 20.23 -10.21 2.56
N GLY A 353 20.78 -11.04 1.68
CA GLY A 353 21.97 -11.83 1.95
C GLY A 353 23.20 -10.97 2.26
N THR A 354 23.44 -9.94 1.46
CA THR A 354 24.53 -8.97 1.69
C THR A 354 24.36 -8.19 2.98
N LYS A 355 23.16 -7.73 3.31
CA LYS A 355 22.88 -7.06 4.59
C LYS A 355 23.16 -7.97 5.79
N ARG A 356 22.78 -9.24 5.71
CA ARG A 356 23.11 -10.24 6.75
C ARG A 356 24.61 -10.42 6.95
N THR A 357 25.39 -10.47 5.87
CA THR A 357 26.85 -10.61 5.97
C THR A 357 27.51 -9.37 6.55
N LEU A 358 27.00 -8.18 6.26
CA LEU A 358 27.50 -6.92 6.79
C LEU A 358 27.11 -6.70 8.27
N GLY A 359 25.92 -7.14 8.70
CA GLY A 359 25.40 -6.98 10.07
C GLY A 359 25.71 -8.13 11.03
N SER A 360 26.60 -9.08 10.68
CA SER A 360 26.95 -10.20 11.56
C SER A 360 27.71 -9.74 12.80
N PRO A 361 27.27 -10.11 14.03
CA PRO A 361 27.90 -9.69 15.29
C PRO A 361 29.33 -10.21 15.48
N LEU A 362 29.81 -11.09 14.62
CA LEU A 362 31.19 -11.58 14.60
C LEU A 362 32.21 -10.59 13.97
N ARG A 363 31.75 -9.47 13.42
CA ARG A 363 32.61 -8.33 13.02
C ARG A 363 32.50 -7.23 14.06
N VAL A 364 33.27 -7.35 15.12
CA VAL A 364 33.31 -6.44 16.26
C VAL A 364 33.78 -5.02 15.92
N GLU A 365 34.34 -4.80 14.74
CA GLU A 365 34.66 -3.46 14.23
C GLU A 365 33.84 -3.18 12.97
N LEU A 366 32.67 -2.56 13.15
CA LEU A 366 31.94 -1.95 12.03
C LEU A 366 32.74 -0.77 11.51
N ASN A 367 33.63 -1.06 10.56
CA ASN A 367 34.34 -0.04 9.80
C ASN A 367 33.34 0.92 9.16
N TRP A 368 33.63 2.20 9.13
CA TRP A 368 32.76 3.25 8.52
C TRP A 368 32.20 2.79 7.16
N GLY A 369 33.00 2.09 6.36
CA GLY A 369 32.60 1.55 5.06
C GLY A 369 31.45 0.54 5.11
N SER A 370 31.34 -0.30 6.14
CA SER A 370 30.24 -1.28 6.22
C SER A 370 28.90 -0.63 6.65
N ARG A 371 28.95 0.44 7.43
CA ARG A 371 27.76 1.23 7.80
C ARG A 371 27.22 2.00 6.60
N THR A 372 28.07 2.70 5.86
CA THR A 372 27.66 3.42 4.64
C THR A 372 27.11 2.48 3.61
N LEU A 373 27.71 1.30 3.42
CA LEU A 373 27.26 0.30 2.48
C LEU A 373 25.90 -0.30 2.85
N SER A 374 25.68 -0.60 4.13
CA SER A 374 24.38 -1.07 4.63
C SER A 374 23.28 -0.01 4.46
N SER A 375 23.63 1.27 4.67
CA SER A 375 22.72 2.40 4.45
C SER A 375 22.37 2.56 2.97
N LEU A 376 23.35 2.47 2.07
CA LEU A 376 23.14 2.52 0.62
C LEU A 376 22.22 1.39 0.13
N LEU A 377 22.43 0.16 0.63
CA LEU A 377 21.56 -0.98 0.31
C LEU A 377 20.14 -0.82 0.87
N SER A 378 19.99 -0.16 2.02
CA SER A 378 18.67 0.19 2.55
C SER A 378 18.00 1.26 1.72
N PHE A 379 18.77 2.27 1.29
CA PHE A 379 18.29 3.36 0.44
C PHE A 379 17.88 2.86 -0.94
N SER A 380 18.63 1.92 -1.57
CA SER A 380 18.28 1.37 -2.88
C SER A 380 16.91 0.69 -2.90
N GLY A 381 16.50 0.02 -1.81
CA GLY A 381 15.16 -0.54 -1.67
C GLY A 381 14.09 0.52 -1.38
N ALA A 382 14.45 1.59 -0.66
CA ALA A 382 13.52 2.65 -0.30
C ALA A 382 13.25 3.64 -1.46
N ILE A 383 14.20 3.83 -2.37
CA ILE A 383 14.08 4.79 -3.48
C ILE A 383 12.88 4.48 -4.38
N TYR A 384 12.57 3.21 -4.60
CA TYR A 384 11.42 2.78 -5.40
C TYR A 384 10.06 2.99 -4.71
N LEU A 385 10.03 3.13 -3.38
CA LEU A 385 8.84 3.58 -2.66
C LEU A 385 8.62 5.10 -2.84
N ALA A 386 9.72 5.84 -3.07
CA ALA A 386 9.67 7.28 -3.28
C ALA A 386 9.34 7.66 -4.73
N VAL A 387 9.60 6.76 -5.69
CA VAL A 387 9.40 7.03 -7.12
C VAL A 387 8.08 6.42 -7.58
N PRO A 388 7.09 7.25 -7.96
CA PRO A 388 5.80 6.78 -8.44
C PRO A 388 5.94 5.96 -9.71
N SER A 389 5.11 4.91 -9.84
CA SER A 389 5.15 3.98 -10.98
C SER A 389 4.91 4.67 -12.32
N LEU A 390 4.03 5.69 -12.35
CA LEU A 390 3.76 6.46 -13.55
C LEU A 390 4.97 7.28 -14.01
N VAL A 391 5.70 7.88 -13.05
CA VAL A 391 6.93 8.65 -13.34
C VAL A 391 8.02 7.74 -13.90
N LEU A 392 8.17 6.52 -13.32
CA LEU A 392 9.09 5.52 -13.89
C LEU A 392 8.69 5.11 -15.30
N GLY A 393 7.40 4.82 -15.52
CA GLY A 393 6.88 4.48 -16.85
C GLY A 393 7.10 5.60 -17.87
N PHE A 394 6.87 6.84 -17.47
CA PHE A 394 7.13 8.02 -18.31
C PHE A 394 8.62 8.17 -18.63
N GLY A 395 9.50 8.04 -17.65
CA GLY A 395 10.95 8.10 -17.88
C GLY A 395 11.46 6.99 -18.80
N PHE A 396 10.96 5.75 -18.64
CA PHE A 396 11.28 4.66 -19.59
C PHE A 396 10.78 4.92 -20.99
N PHE A 397 9.60 5.50 -21.15
CA PHE A 397 9.08 5.92 -22.43
C PHE A 397 10.01 6.95 -23.11
N LEU A 398 10.49 7.94 -22.36
CA LEU A 398 11.43 8.94 -22.89
C LEU A 398 12.78 8.33 -23.28
N ILE A 399 13.30 7.38 -22.49
CA ILE A 399 14.52 6.65 -22.80
C ILE A 399 14.34 5.84 -24.09
N ALA A 400 13.25 5.09 -24.21
CA ALA A 400 12.95 4.28 -25.38
C ALA A 400 12.83 5.16 -26.64
N ARG A 401 12.14 6.29 -26.55
CA ARG A 401 12.04 7.25 -27.65
C ARG A 401 13.40 7.75 -28.13
N LYS A 402 14.34 8.07 -27.20
CA LYS A 402 15.69 8.51 -27.54
C LYS A 402 16.55 7.43 -28.19
N LEU A 403 16.30 6.17 -27.85
CA LEU A 403 17.05 5.03 -28.42
C LEU A 403 16.54 4.63 -29.82
N THR A 404 15.29 5.00 -30.15
CA THR A 404 14.65 4.67 -31.43
C THR A 404 14.64 5.82 -32.43
N ALA A 405 15.00 7.02 -32.01
CA ALA A 405 15.18 8.21 -32.86
C ALA A 405 16.63 8.32 -33.33
#